data_2b215c171f445ac8426363dbff8033c8
#
_entry.id   2b215c171f445ac8426363dbff8033c8
#
_cell.length_a   1.000
_cell.length_b   1.000
_cell.length_c   1.000
_cell.angle_alpha   90.00
_cell.angle_beta   90.00
_cell.angle_gamma   90.00
#
_symmetry.space_group_name_H-M   'P 1'
#
loop_
_entity.id
_entity.type
_entity.pdbx_description
1 polymer ?
#
loop_
_entity_poly.entity_id
_entity_poly.type
_entity_poly.pdbx_seq_one_letter_code
_entity_poly.pdbx_strand_id
1 'polypeptide(L)'
;IDIDTASISRNIHVDIPIVADAKEAIAKMNEYVQECSTGKWLKQIQEWKEEHPLKMRPNDLLSPMDILKEINEQFENSIIVTDVGQHQMLVSQYAEITEGKQMIMSGGLGTMGYGLPGGIGAKIGNPDRPVIVISGDGGVQMNIQELATAVLEELPVILCIFNNEYLG
;
A
#
# COMPACT_ATOMS: atom_id res chain seq x y z
N ILE A 1 5.94 -16.83 -14.64
CA ILE A 1 6.14 -15.99 -15.84
C ILE A 1 7.17 -14.94 -15.47
N ASP A 2 8.25 -14.85 -16.22
CA ASP A 2 9.26 -13.83 -16.05
C ASP A 2 9.96 -13.58 -17.42
N ILE A 3 10.34 -12.35 -17.69
CA ILE A 3 11.10 -12.02 -18.91
C ILE A 3 12.58 -12.40 -18.77
N ASP A 4 13.08 -12.45 -17.54
CA ASP A 4 14.46 -12.86 -17.23
C ASP A 4 14.53 -14.36 -16.96
N THR A 5 15.25 -15.07 -17.82
CA THR A 5 15.51 -16.50 -17.69
C THR A 5 16.21 -16.87 -16.39
N ALA A 6 17.05 -15.97 -15.83
CA ALA A 6 17.78 -16.21 -14.59
C ALA A 6 16.90 -16.17 -13.34
N SER A 7 15.72 -15.59 -13.43
CA SER A 7 14.73 -15.55 -12.36
C SER A 7 13.95 -16.86 -12.23
N ILE A 8 13.84 -17.62 -13.30
CA ILE A 8 13.10 -18.90 -13.32
C ILE A 8 13.81 -19.93 -12.43
N SER A 9 13.04 -20.50 -11.50
CA SER A 9 13.52 -21.50 -10.52
C SER A 9 14.66 -21.03 -9.62
N ARG A 10 14.88 -19.72 -9.51
CA ARG A 10 15.97 -19.16 -8.68
C ARG A 10 15.80 -19.48 -7.18
N ASN A 11 14.61 -19.32 -6.65
CA ASN A 11 14.33 -19.51 -5.23
C ASN A 11 13.41 -20.69 -4.95
N ILE A 12 12.48 -20.97 -5.86
CA ILE A 12 11.49 -22.04 -5.75
C ILE A 12 11.44 -22.76 -7.09
N HIS A 13 11.36 -24.10 -7.05
CA HIS A 13 11.19 -24.88 -8.28
C HIS A 13 9.89 -24.46 -8.98
N VAL A 14 9.98 -24.24 -10.29
CA VAL A 14 8.85 -23.85 -11.14
C VAL A 14 8.44 -25.05 -11.98
N ASP A 15 7.18 -25.48 -11.84
CA ASP A 15 6.64 -26.63 -12.58
C ASP A 15 6.42 -26.29 -14.06
N ILE A 16 5.93 -25.10 -14.35
CA ILE A 16 5.65 -24.62 -15.72
C ILE A 16 6.34 -23.26 -15.94
N PRO A 17 7.60 -23.24 -16.41
CA PRO A 17 8.29 -22.00 -16.68
C PRO A 17 7.78 -21.36 -17.97
N ILE A 18 7.46 -20.07 -17.91
CA ILE A 18 7.12 -19.27 -19.08
C ILE A 18 8.06 -18.05 -19.12
N VAL A 19 8.97 -18.04 -20.07
CA VAL A 19 9.87 -16.91 -20.31
C VAL A 19 9.23 -16.03 -21.38
N ALA A 20 8.61 -14.93 -20.97
CA ALA A 20 7.92 -14.02 -21.87
C ALA A 20 7.62 -12.68 -21.17
N ASP A 21 7.32 -11.66 -21.96
CA ASP A 21 6.67 -10.45 -21.47
C ASP A 21 5.31 -10.80 -20.84
N ALA A 22 5.03 -10.23 -19.66
CA ALA A 22 3.81 -10.57 -18.91
C ALA A 22 2.52 -10.24 -19.67
N LYS A 23 2.49 -9.15 -20.44
CA LYS A 23 1.33 -8.75 -21.23
C LYS A 23 1.05 -9.76 -22.34
N GLU A 24 2.09 -10.20 -23.05
CA GLU A 24 1.96 -11.19 -24.12
C GLU A 24 1.54 -12.56 -23.57
N ALA A 25 2.15 -12.98 -22.45
CA ALA A 25 1.82 -14.24 -21.80
C ALA A 25 0.37 -14.26 -21.32
N ILE A 26 -0.09 -13.18 -20.63
CA ILE A 26 -1.47 -13.07 -20.13
C ILE A 26 -2.45 -13.00 -21.29
N ALA A 27 -2.17 -12.25 -22.34
CA ALA A 27 -3.02 -12.19 -23.53
C ALA A 27 -3.24 -13.58 -24.13
N LYS A 28 -2.15 -14.36 -24.23
CA LYS A 28 -2.19 -15.72 -24.73
C LYS A 28 -2.99 -16.66 -23.79
N MET A 29 -2.79 -16.54 -22.49
CA MET A 29 -3.53 -17.34 -21.51
C MET A 29 -5.04 -17.06 -21.56
N ASN A 30 -5.45 -15.82 -21.78
CA ASN A 30 -6.85 -15.42 -21.88
C ASN A 30 -7.60 -16.10 -23.04
N GLU A 31 -6.89 -16.57 -24.08
CA GLU A 31 -7.48 -17.34 -25.17
C GLU A 31 -7.99 -18.73 -24.71
N TYR A 32 -7.45 -19.24 -23.60
CA TYR A 32 -7.74 -20.58 -23.09
C TYR A 32 -8.53 -20.59 -21.78
N VAL A 33 -8.52 -19.48 -21.04
CA VAL A 33 -9.22 -19.38 -19.74
C VAL A 33 -10.72 -19.30 -19.99
N GLN A 34 -11.47 -20.11 -19.25
CA GLN A 34 -12.92 -20.08 -19.22
C GLN A 34 -13.41 -19.43 -17.92
N GLU A 35 -14.60 -18.86 -17.96
CA GLU A 35 -15.22 -18.32 -16.76
C GLU A 35 -15.44 -19.43 -15.72
N CYS A 36 -14.95 -19.21 -14.52
CA CYS A 36 -15.03 -20.14 -13.41
C CYS A 36 -15.93 -19.58 -12.30
N SER A 37 -16.77 -20.43 -11.72
CA SER A 37 -17.55 -20.07 -10.54
C SER A 37 -16.66 -20.05 -9.29
N THR A 38 -16.45 -18.86 -8.74
CA THR A 38 -15.65 -18.65 -7.51
C THR A 38 -16.51 -18.49 -6.25
N GLY A 39 -17.85 -18.56 -6.36
CA GLY A 39 -18.78 -18.25 -5.27
C GLY A 39 -18.54 -19.04 -3.97
N LYS A 40 -18.26 -20.34 -4.07
CA LYS A 40 -17.95 -21.17 -2.90
C LYS A 40 -16.67 -20.72 -2.19
N TRP A 41 -15.64 -20.37 -2.96
CA TRP A 41 -14.36 -19.91 -2.42
C TRP A 41 -14.49 -18.53 -1.76
N LEU A 42 -15.20 -17.60 -2.40
CA LEU A 42 -15.47 -16.29 -1.83
C LEU A 42 -16.28 -16.39 -0.52
N LYS A 43 -17.26 -17.28 -0.48
CA LYS A 43 -18.01 -17.54 0.75
C LYS A 43 -17.11 -18.07 1.88
N GLN A 44 -16.23 -19.01 1.58
CA GLN A 44 -15.28 -19.55 2.56
C GLN A 44 -14.32 -18.47 3.07
N ILE A 45 -13.83 -17.59 2.20
CA ILE A 45 -12.98 -16.45 2.60
C ILE A 45 -13.76 -15.52 3.53
N GLN A 46 -15.03 -15.25 3.24
CA GLN A 46 -15.87 -14.41 4.07
C GLN A 46 -16.10 -15.03 5.46
N GLU A 47 -16.40 -16.31 5.53
CA GLU A 47 -16.52 -17.05 6.79
C GLU A 47 -15.24 -16.95 7.63
N TRP A 48 -14.07 -17.14 7.03
CA TRP A 48 -12.79 -16.97 7.73
C TRP A 48 -12.53 -15.55 8.22
N LYS A 49 -12.92 -14.54 7.46
CA LYS A 49 -12.81 -13.13 7.91
C LYS A 49 -13.71 -12.83 9.11
N GLU A 50 -14.88 -13.45 9.18
CA GLU A 50 -15.82 -13.31 10.29
C GLU A 50 -15.36 -14.08 11.54
N GLU A 51 -14.82 -15.29 11.35
CA GLU A 51 -14.29 -16.14 12.44
C GLU A 51 -12.96 -15.58 13.00
N HIS A 52 -12.11 -15.02 12.14
CA HIS A 52 -10.77 -14.55 12.48
C HIS A 52 -10.55 -13.09 12.07
N PRO A 53 -11.36 -12.14 12.58
CA PRO A 53 -11.20 -10.75 12.22
C PRO A 53 -9.86 -10.18 12.71
N LEU A 54 -9.25 -9.34 11.90
CA LEU A 54 -8.09 -8.55 12.32
C LEU A 54 -8.54 -7.56 13.41
N LYS A 55 -8.13 -7.80 14.65
CA LYS A 55 -8.46 -6.94 15.78
C LYS A 55 -7.19 -6.54 16.52
N MET A 56 -7.04 -5.25 16.76
CA MET A 56 -6.06 -4.79 17.76
C MET A 56 -6.61 -5.05 19.16
N ARG A 57 -5.70 -5.22 20.13
CA ARG A 57 -6.10 -5.32 21.53
C ARG A 57 -6.71 -3.98 21.94
N PRO A 58 -7.89 -3.99 22.59
CA PRO A 58 -8.46 -2.77 23.13
C PRO A 58 -7.47 -2.13 24.12
N ASN A 59 -7.25 -0.85 23.99
CA ASN A 59 -6.55 -0.04 24.97
C ASN A 59 -7.26 1.31 25.08
N ASP A 60 -6.98 2.06 26.15
CA ASP A 60 -7.60 3.37 26.39
C ASP A 60 -6.90 4.51 25.62
N LEU A 61 -5.94 4.17 24.76
CA LEU A 61 -5.18 5.13 23.97
C LEU A 61 -5.69 5.13 22.53
N LEU A 62 -5.46 6.25 21.85
CA LEU A 62 -5.72 6.37 20.42
C LEU A 62 -4.92 5.30 19.65
N SER A 63 -5.62 4.42 18.95
CA SER A 63 -4.98 3.38 18.18
C SER A 63 -4.76 3.80 16.72
N PRO A 64 -3.75 3.25 16.04
CA PRO A 64 -3.58 3.46 14.61
C PRO A 64 -4.81 3.08 13.77
N MET A 65 -5.60 2.09 14.23
CA MET A 65 -6.83 1.70 13.57
C MET A 65 -7.90 2.79 13.61
N ASP A 66 -8.04 3.50 14.75
CA ASP A 66 -9.00 4.58 14.87
C ASP A 66 -8.64 5.71 13.89
N ILE A 67 -7.34 6.02 13.78
CA ILE A 67 -6.84 7.01 12.82
C ILE A 67 -7.14 6.58 11.38
N LEU A 68 -6.85 5.32 11.04
CA LEU A 68 -7.08 4.81 9.69
C LEU A 68 -8.57 4.73 9.35
N LYS A 69 -9.42 4.43 10.33
CA LYS A 69 -10.87 4.47 10.18
C LYS A 69 -11.35 5.88 9.83
N GLU A 70 -10.91 6.89 10.58
CA GLU A 70 -11.22 8.29 10.29
C GLU A 70 -10.73 8.72 8.90
N ILE A 71 -9.52 8.31 8.51
CA ILE A 71 -8.99 8.56 7.16
C ILE A 71 -9.88 7.89 6.10
N ASN A 72 -10.33 6.67 6.33
CA ASN A 72 -11.20 5.96 5.41
C ASN A 72 -12.56 6.67 5.24
N GLU A 73 -13.14 7.14 6.33
CA GLU A 73 -14.46 7.80 6.34
C GLU A 73 -14.41 9.22 5.77
N GLN A 74 -13.34 9.98 6.04
CA GLN A 74 -13.28 11.39 5.66
C GLN A 74 -12.69 11.63 4.24
N PHE A 75 -11.91 10.69 3.72
CA PHE A 75 -11.17 10.85 2.48
C PHE A 75 -11.41 9.70 1.50
N GLU A 76 -12.61 9.57 0.97
CA GLU A 76 -13.01 8.47 0.09
C GLU A 76 -12.18 8.36 -1.21
N ASN A 77 -11.75 9.48 -1.78
CA ASN A 77 -10.98 9.53 -3.03
C ASN A 77 -9.54 9.96 -2.83
N SER A 78 -8.92 9.51 -1.75
CA SER A 78 -7.54 9.87 -1.43
C SER A 78 -6.50 8.93 -2.04
N ILE A 79 -5.28 9.44 -2.10
CA ILE A 79 -4.08 8.63 -2.31
C ILE A 79 -3.36 8.52 -0.97
N ILE A 80 -3.20 7.31 -0.47
CA ILE A 80 -2.44 7.03 0.75
C ILE A 80 -1.02 6.66 0.36
N VAL A 81 -0.04 7.40 0.87
CA VAL A 81 1.38 7.11 0.67
C VAL A 81 1.99 6.72 2.01
N THR A 82 2.60 5.56 2.10
CA THR A 82 3.24 5.15 3.35
C THR A 82 4.75 5.26 3.28
N ASP A 83 5.34 5.69 4.38
CA ASP A 83 6.74 5.42 4.68
C ASP A 83 6.89 3.96 5.13
N VAL A 84 8.11 3.55 5.47
CA VAL A 84 8.44 2.18 5.86
C VAL A 84 8.59 2.05 7.37
N GLY A 85 7.91 1.06 7.96
CA GLY A 85 7.89 0.77 9.38
C GLY A 85 6.59 0.08 9.81
N GLN A 86 6.31 0.03 11.11
CA GLN A 86 5.08 -0.58 11.66
C GLN A 86 3.82 0.05 11.08
N HIS A 87 3.82 1.37 10.91
CA HIS A 87 2.72 2.10 10.28
C HIS A 87 2.39 1.61 8.87
N GLN A 88 3.39 1.22 8.07
CA GLN A 88 3.17 0.63 6.75
C GLN A 88 2.39 -0.68 6.83
N MET A 89 2.76 -1.55 7.77
CA MET A 89 2.06 -2.82 7.99
C MET A 89 0.61 -2.58 8.43
N LEU A 90 0.39 -1.62 9.33
CA LEU A 90 -0.95 -1.26 9.79
C LEU A 90 -1.81 -0.69 8.66
N VAL A 91 -1.26 0.22 7.86
CA VAL A 91 -1.97 0.75 6.68
C VAL A 91 -2.32 -0.37 5.71
N SER A 92 -1.38 -1.28 5.44
CA SER A 92 -1.62 -2.41 4.52
C SER A 92 -2.70 -3.36 5.01
N GLN A 93 -2.92 -3.45 6.32
CA GLN A 93 -3.92 -4.33 6.93
C GLN A 93 -5.29 -3.66 7.08
N TYR A 94 -5.34 -2.37 7.37
CA TYR A 94 -6.55 -1.69 7.80
C TYR A 94 -7.03 -0.55 6.89
N ALA A 95 -6.22 -0.08 5.95
CA ALA A 95 -6.69 0.88 4.98
C ALA A 95 -7.67 0.22 4.00
N GLU A 96 -8.81 0.84 3.82
CA GLU A 96 -9.80 0.40 2.84
C GLU A 96 -9.42 0.94 1.47
N ILE A 97 -8.90 0.08 0.61
CA ILE A 97 -8.59 0.41 -0.77
C ILE A 97 -9.79 0.08 -1.64
N THR A 98 -10.48 1.12 -2.07
CA THR A 98 -11.64 1.07 -2.95
C THR A 98 -11.25 1.48 -4.36
N GLU A 99 -12.18 1.45 -5.32
CA GLU A 99 -11.92 1.86 -6.71
C GLU A 99 -11.36 3.30 -6.84
N GLY A 100 -11.77 4.20 -5.94
CA GLY A 100 -11.29 5.59 -5.91
C GLY A 100 -10.01 5.79 -5.09
N LYS A 101 -9.64 4.88 -4.21
CA LYS A 101 -8.47 4.98 -3.34
C LYS A 101 -7.28 4.23 -3.91
N GLN A 102 -6.10 4.82 -3.77
CA GLN A 102 -4.85 4.21 -4.17
C GLN A 102 -3.87 4.22 -3.00
N MET A 103 -3.03 3.19 -2.92
CA MET A 103 -1.95 3.11 -1.95
C MET A 103 -0.61 3.03 -2.68
N ILE A 104 0.33 3.87 -2.25
CA ILE A 104 1.69 3.94 -2.78
C ILE A 104 2.67 3.65 -1.64
N MET A 105 3.60 2.76 -1.87
CA MET A 105 4.60 2.38 -0.87
C MET A 105 5.89 1.90 -1.51
N SER A 106 6.99 1.97 -0.77
CA SER A 106 8.24 1.29 -1.13
C SER A 106 8.18 -0.19 -0.72
N GLY A 107 7.40 -0.99 -1.48
CA GLY A 107 7.15 -2.40 -1.15
C GLY A 107 8.28 -3.36 -1.54
N GLY A 108 9.17 -2.96 -2.44
CA GLY A 108 10.28 -3.80 -2.91
C GLY A 108 11.51 -3.72 -2.00
N LEU A 109 12.09 -2.55 -1.86
CA LEU A 109 13.32 -2.34 -1.09
C LEU A 109 13.06 -1.89 0.36
N GLY A 110 11.85 -1.44 0.68
CA GLY A 110 11.52 -0.96 2.02
C GLY A 110 12.33 0.27 2.43
N THR A 111 12.36 1.28 1.56
CA THR A 111 13.18 2.48 1.76
C THR A 111 12.51 3.42 2.75
N MET A 112 13.07 3.57 3.95
CA MET A 112 12.66 4.59 4.90
C MET A 112 12.92 6.00 4.34
N GLY A 113 12.05 6.96 4.68
CA GLY A 113 12.10 8.31 4.11
C GLY A 113 11.41 8.45 2.75
N TYR A 114 10.84 7.38 2.23
CA TYR A 114 10.09 7.39 0.96
C TYR A 114 8.77 8.16 1.04
N GLY A 115 8.11 8.14 2.21
CA GLY A 115 6.73 8.60 2.35
C GLY A 115 6.50 10.05 1.91
N LEU A 116 7.26 10.99 2.46
CA LEU A 116 7.09 12.41 2.15
C LEU A 116 7.39 12.75 0.68
N PRO A 117 8.56 12.43 0.11
CA PRO A 117 8.82 12.69 -1.30
C PRO A 117 7.88 11.92 -2.24
N GLY A 118 7.50 10.70 -1.88
CA GLY A 118 6.50 9.92 -2.62
C GLY A 118 5.12 10.59 -2.61
N GLY A 119 4.72 11.18 -1.48
CA GLY A 119 3.49 11.96 -1.36
C GLY A 119 3.49 13.24 -2.19
N ILE A 120 4.60 13.96 -2.21
CA ILE A 120 4.80 15.12 -3.07
C ILE A 120 4.65 14.72 -4.55
N GLY A 121 5.33 13.66 -4.97
CA GLY A 121 5.20 13.14 -6.34
C GLY A 121 3.77 12.70 -6.68
N ALA A 122 3.08 12.05 -5.76
CA ALA A 122 1.68 11.67 -5.93
C ALA A 122 0.77 12.89 -6.10
N LYS A 123 1.03 13.97 -5.35
CA LYS A 123 0.27 15.23 -5.44
C LYS A 123 0.50 15.96 -6.75
N ILE A 124 1.72 15.97 -7.25
CA ILE A 124 2.04 16.54 -8.58
C ILE A 124 1.26 15.78 -9.67
N GLY A 125 1.25 14.46 -9.61
CA GLY A 125 0.54 13.63 -10.58
C GLY A 125 -0.99 13.67 -10.46
N ASN A 126 -1.52 14.10 -9.31
CA ASN A 126 -2.96 14.10 -9.00
C ASN A 126 -3.33 15.36 -8.21
N PRO A 127 -3.30 16.54 -8.85
CA PRO A 127 -3.45 17.82 -8.15
C PRO A 127 -4.81 18.01 -7.47
N ASP A 128 -5.85 17.37 -7.98
CA ASP A 128 -7.23 17.52 -7.47
C ASP A 128 -7.58 16.53 -6.36
N ARG A 129 -6.70 15.55 -6.08
CA ARG A 129 -6.96 14.52 -5.08
C ARG A 129 -6.29 14.81 -3.75
N PRO A 130 -6.92 14.50 -2.61
CA PRO A 130 -6.23 14.47 -1.32
C PRO A 130 -5.09 13.44 -1.35
N VAL A 131 -3.91 13.85 -0.89
CA VAL A 131 -2.77 12.94 -0.68
C VAL A 131 -2.44 12.92 0.79
N ILE A 132 -2.48 11.73 1.39
CA ILE A 132 -2.23 11.50 2.80
C ILE A 132 -0.96 10.67 2.93
N VAL A 133 0.06 11.27 3.50
CA VAL A 133 1.33 10.61 3.81
C VAL A 133 1.26 10.08 5.23
N ILE A 134 1.46 8.78 5.41
CA ILE A 134 1.55 8.15 6.73
C ILE A 134 2.99 7.72 6.94
N SER A 135 3.63 8.30 7.93
CA SER A 135 5.04 8.06 8.26
C SER A 135 5.24 7.85 9.76
N GLY A 136 6.28 7.13 10.12
CA GLY A 136 6.78 7.12 11.48
C GLY A 136 7.62 8.35 11.77
N ASP A 137 7.86 8.62 13.06
CA ASP A 137 8.71 9.71 13.54
C ASP A 137 10.15 9.60 13.02
N GLY A 138 10.70 8.39 12.92
CA GLY A 138 12.03 8.16 12.34
C GLY A 138 12.07 8.33 10.83
N GLY A 139 11.06 7.84 10.13
CA GLY A 139 10.99 7.90 8.66
C GLY A 139 10.88 9.33 8.13
N VAL A 140 10.00 10.14 8.72
CA VAL A 140 9.80 11.54 8.29
C VAL A 140 11.07 12.39 8.42
N GLN A 141 11.91 12.11 9.43
CA GLN A 141 13.13 12.85 9.66
C GLN A 141 14.17 12.65 8.56
N MET A 142 14.14 11.53 7.86
CA MET A 142 15.15 11.21 6.83
C MET A 142 15.08 12.14 5.63
N ASN A 143 13.89 12.65 5.30
CA ASN A 143 13.66 13.55 4.17
C ASN A 143 12.79 14.76 4.55
N ILE A 144 12.88 15.22 5.79
CA ILE A 144 12.07 16.34 6.30
C ILE A 144 12.28 17.63 5.50
N GLN A 145 13.46 17.81 4.88
CA GLN A 145 13.77 18.95 4.01
C GLN A 145 12.83 19.07 2.82
N GLU A 146 12.18 17.99 2.40
CA GLU A 146 11.22 17.99 1.29
C GLU A 146 9.93 18.76 1.62
N LEU A 147 9.69 19.11 2.87
CA LEU A 147 8.65 20.08 3.24
C LEU A 147 8.87 21.43 2.57
N ALA A 148 10.13 21.83 2.35
CA ALA A 148 10.45 23.04 1.60
C ALA A 148 9.97 22.94 0.15
N THR A 149 10.17 21.80 -0.50
CA THR A 149 9.67 21.54 -1.85
C THR A 149 8.15 21.63 -1.88
N ALA A 150 7.46 21.01 -0.93
CA ALA A 150 6.00 21.03 -0.86
C ALA A 150 5.46 22.46 -0.71
N VAL A 151 6.12 23.31 0.10
CA VAL A 151 5.72 24.70 0.32
C VAL A 151 6.01 25.56 -0.91
N LEU A 152 7.21 25.44 -1.50
CA LEU A 152 7.62 26.24 -2.66
C LEU A 152 6.76 25.97 -3.91
N GLU A 153 6.36 24.71 -4.09
CA GLU A 153 5.53 24.28 -5.22
C GLU A 153 4.03 24.31 -4.91
N GLU A 154 3.64 24.85 -3.74
CA GLU A 154 2.24 24.95 -3.30
C GLU A 154 1.48 23.61 -3.35
N LEU A 155 2.13 22.53 -2.95
CA LEU A 155 1.60 21.16 -2.98
C LEU A 155 0.98 20.77 -1.63
N PRO A 156 -0.34 20.88 -1.45
CA PRO A 156 -1.00 20.51 -0.21
C PRO A 156 -1.02 18.99 -0.04
N VAL A 157 -0.19 18.47 0.86
CA VAL A 157 -0.20 17.10 1.33
C VAL A 157 -0.57 17.06 2.81
N ILE A 158 -1.28 16.03 3.23
CA ILE A 158 -1.59 15.78 4.64
C ILE A 158 -0.53 14.81 5.17
N LEU A 159 0.30 15.26 6.10
CA LEU A 159 1.32 14.44 6.72
C LEU A 159 0.84 13.96 8.10
N CYS A 160 0.57 12.65 8.20
CA CYS A 160 0.17 11.97 9.43
C CYS A 160 1.37 11.22 10.00
N ILE A 161 1.89 11.67 11.14
CA ILE A 161 3.06 11.08 11.79
C ILE A 161 2.61 10.19 12.95
N PHE A 162 2.89 8.88 12.83
CA PHE A 162 2.70 7.91 13.90
C PHE A 162 3.96 7.91 14.77
N ASN A 163 3.89 8.70 15.83
CA ASN A 163 5.01 8.83 16.75
C ASN A 163 4.86 7.82 17.89
N ASN A 164 5.75 6.82 17.94
CA ASN A 164 5.86 5.86 19.03
C ASN A 164 7.25 5.90 19.70
N GLU A 165 8.12 6.82 19.29
CA GLU A 165 9.48 7.03 19.81
C GLU A 165 10.42 5.82 19.58
N TYR A 166 10.07 4.90 18.68
CA TYR A 166 10.85 3.70 18.38
C TYR A 166 11.01 3.49 16.88
N LEU A 167 12.18 3.00 16.49
CA LEU A 167 12.40 2.37 15.20
C LEU A 167 12.01 0.89 15.30
N GLY A 168 11.01 0.46 14.52
CA GLY A 168 10.58 -0.92 14.58
C GLY A 168 9.62 -1.32 13.50
#